data_731b62f17eaf1e61f7a28fb80ed2b1c7
#
_entry.id   731b62f17eaf1e61f7a28fb80ed2b1c7
#
_cell.length_a   1.000
_cell.length_b   1.000
_cell.length_c   1.000
_cell.angle_alpha   90.00
_cell.angle_beta   90.00
_cell.angle_gamma   90.00
#
_symmetry.space_group_name_H-M   'P 1'
#
loop_
_entity.id
_entity.type
_entity.pdbx_description
1 polymer ?
#
loop_
_entity_poly.entity_id
_entity_poly.type
_entity_poly.pdbx_seq_one_letter_code
_entity_poly.pdbx_strand_id
1 'polypeptide(L)'
;MDYKVVVTSDAEEDFDRFIQYLLLEKKNEQAARNVLDDFEDTLNCLKNAAGNLSLCENQRLRALGYHRINFLRHRYFMLYRIEEKTVFIDNIFHELQDYENKMI
;
A
#
# COMPACT_ATOMS: atom_id res chain seq x y z
N MET A 1 12.82 -14.26 -6.76
CA MET A 1 13.17 -14.37 -5.34
C MET A 1 11.99 -13.97 -4.50
N ASP A 2 11.59 -14.82 -3.57
CA ASP A 2 10.38 -14.59 -2.80
C ASP A 2 10.63 -13.75 -1.56
N TYR A 3 9.75 -12.80 -1.33
CA TYR A 3 9.75 -11.96 -0.14
C TYR A 3 8.61 -12.38 0.77
N LYS A 4 8.83 -12.28 2.08
CA LYS A 4 7.74 -12.34 3.05
C LYS A 4 7.11 -10.95 3.12
N VAL A 5 5.79 -10.85 3.04
CA VAL A 5 5.09 -9.57 3.09
C VAL A 5 4.32 -9.47 4.40
N VAL A 6 4.58 -8.39 5.14
CA VAL A 6 3.92 -8.09 6.41
C VAL A 6 3.17 -6.77 6.26
N VAL A 7 1.87 -6.78 6.54
CA VAL A 7 1.05 -5.56 6.59
C VAL A 7 1.05 -5.10 8.04
N THR A 8 1.61 -3.92 8.30
CA THR A 8 1.67 -3.40 9.67
C THR A 8 0.28 -2.99 10.16
N SER A 9 0.13 -2.81 11.47
CA SER A 9 -1.15 -2.39 12.02
C SER A 9 -1.58 -1.02 11.50
N ASP A 10 -0.65 -0.10 11.27
CA ASP A 10 -0.97 1.21 10.69
C ASP A 10 -1.52 1.06 9.26
N ALA A 11 -0.92 0.19 8.47
CA ALA A 11 -1.40 -0.07 7.11
C ALA A 11 -2.77 -0.75 7.13
N GLU A 12 -2.99 -1.69 8.04
CA GLU A 12 -4.30 -2.32 8.21
C GLU A 12 -5.37 -1.30 8.56
N GLU A 13 -5.08 -0.37 9.47
CA GLU A 13 -6.01 0.70 9.83
C GLU A 13 -6.31 1.60 8.65
N ASP A 14 -5.30 1.97 7.88
CA ASP A 14 -5.48 2.77 6.67
C ASP A 14 -6.44 2.09 5.71
N PHE A 15 -6.20 0.80 5.47
CA PHE A 15 -7.01 0.04 4.52
C PHE A 15 -8.45 -0.14 5.01
N ASP A 16 -8.63 -0.44 6.30
CA ASP A 16 -9.94 -0.59 6.90
C ASP A 16 -10.77 0.69 6.73
N ARG A 17 -10.15 1.85 6.89
CA ARG A 17 -10.86 3.13 6.70
C ARG A 17 -11.36 3.28 5.27
N PHE A 18 -10.55 2.90 4.28
CA PHE A 18 -10.98 2.96 2.87
C PHE A 18 -12.12 1.99 2.58
N ILE A 19 -12.03 0.77 3.10
CA ILE A 19 -13.08 -0.23 2.91
C ILE A 19 -14.38 0.22 3.59
N GLN A 20 -14.31 0.73 4.82
CA GLN A 20 -15.48 1.22 5.52
C GLN A 20 -16.11 2.40 4.80
N TYR A 21 -15.31 3.29 4.24
CA TYR A 21 -15.82 4.40 3.45
C TYR A 21 -16.66 3.89 2.27
N LEU A 22 -16.16 2.89 1.56
CA LEU A 22 -16.89 2.31 0.42
C LEU A 22 -18.18 1.61 0.86
N LEU A 23 -18.16 0.94 2.00
CA LEU A 23 -19.31 0.21 2.51
C LEU A 23 -20.37 1.14 3.12
N LEU A 24 -19.94 2.11 3.93
CA LEU A 24 -20.85 2.93 4.73
C LEU A 24 -21.24 4.25 4.07
N GLU A 25 -20.30 4.93 3.45
CA GLU A 25 -20.54 6.23 2.81
C GLU A 25 -21.04 6.06 1.38
N LYS A 26 -20.38 5.20 0.62
CA LYS A 26 -20.77 4.95 -0.78
C LYS A 26 -21.79 3.84 -0.91
N LYS A 27 -21.98 3.03 0.13
CA LYS A 27 -22.92 1.90 0.15
C LYS A 27 -22.71 0.99 -1.05
N ASN A 28 -21.47 0.76 -1.41
CA ASN A 28 -21.11 -0.03 -2.59
C ASN A 28 -20.24 -1.22 -2.19
N GLU A 29 -20.90 -2.32 -1.85
CA GLU A 29 -20.23 -3.56 -1.45
C GLU A 29 -19.35 -4.12 -2.55
N GLN A 30 -19.80 -4.03 -3.80
CA GLN A 30 -19.03 -4.54 -4.92
C GLN A 30 -17.72 -3.78 -5.11
N ALA A 31 -17.75 -2.46 -4.94
CA ALA A 31 -16.53 -1.64 -5.01
C ALA A 31 -15.56 -2.03 -3.89
N ALA A 32 -16.07 -2.28 -2.68
CA ALA A 32 -15.22 -2.71 -1.57
C ALA A 32 -14.56 -4.05 -1.87
N ARG A 33 -15.30 -5.02 -2.43
CA ARG A 33 -14.75 -6.31 -2.82
C ARG A 33 -13.70 -6.18 -3.90
N ASN A 34 -13.94 -5.33 -4.88
CA ASN A 34 -12.98 -5.10 -5.97
C ASN A 34 -11.67 -4.52 -5.46
N VAL A 35 -11.74 -3.61 -4.48
CA VAL A 35 -10.54 -3.03 -3.87
C VAL A 35 -9.80 -4.07 -3.03
N LEU A 36 -10.52 -4.93 -2.31
CA LEU A 36 -9.91 -6.04 -1.57
C LEU A 36 -9.15 -7.00 -2.49
N ASP A 37 -9.77 -7.38 -3.61
CA ASP A 37 -9.13 -8.26 -4.58
C ASP A 37 -7.88 -7.63 -5.18
N ASP A 38 -7.96 -6.34 -5.50
CA ASP A 38 -6.82 -5.59 -6.03
C ASP A 38 -5.69 -5.51 -5.01
N PHE A 39 -6.01 -5.30 -3.76
CA PHE A 39 -5.04 -5.29 -2.67
C PHE A 39 -4.29 -6.62 -2.59
N GLU A 40 -5.02 -7.74 -2.61
CA GLU A 40 -4.42 -9.07 -2.57
C GLU A 40 -3.52 -9.34 -3.78
N ASP A 41 -3.98 -8.96 -4.97
CA ASP A 41 -3.19 -9.13 -6.18
C ASP A 41 -1.92 -8.29 -6.14
N THR A 42 -2.01 -7.07 -5.59
CA THR A 42 -0.86 -6.19 -5.43
C THR A 42 0.14 -6.75 -4.43
N LEU A 43 -0.35 -7.33 -3.32
CA LEU A 43 0.54 -8.02 -2.36
C LEU A 43 1.28 -9.18 -3.02
N ASN A 44 0.61 -9.94 -3.88
CA ASN A 44 1.24 -11.04 -4.59
C ASN A 44 2.36 -10.56 -5.52
N CYS A 45 2.18 -9.40 -6.15
CA CYS A 45 3.26 -8.78 -6.93
C CYS A 45 4.47 -8.46 -6.07
N LEU A 46 4.25 -7.96 -4.85
CA LEU A 46 5.34 -7.64 -3.93
C LEU A 46 6.13 -8.87 -3.52
N LYS A 47 5.49 -10.00 -3.37
CA LYS A 47 6.19 -11.24 -2.99
C LYS A 47 7.31 -11.61 -3.96
N ASN A 48 7.16 -11.23 -5.21
CA ASN A 48 8.11 -11.60 -6.26
C ASN A 48 8.99 -10.44 -6.72
N ALA A 49 8.53 -9.20 -6.63
CA ALA A 49 9.16 -8.08 -7.31
C ALA A 49 9.51 -6.89 -6.42
N ALA A 50 9.35 -6.97 -5.10
CA ALA A 50 9.53 -5.82 -4.21
C ALA A 50 10.89 -5.14 -4.37
N GLY A 51 11.95 -5.91 -4.53
CA GLY A 51 13.29 -5.35 -4.68
C GLY A 51 13.57 -4.67 -6.01
N ASN A 52 12.70 -4.89 -7.00
CA ASN A 52 12.88 -4.33 -8.36
C ASN A 52 12.14 -3.02 -8.56
N LEU A 53 11.34 -2.59 -7.58
CA LEU A 53 10.58 -1.36 -7.71
C LEU A 53 11.38 -0.16 -7.22
N SER A 54 11.10 1.01 -7.80
CA SER A 54 11.84 2.22 -7.49
C SER A 54 11.53 2.72 -6.09
N LEU A 55 12.53 3.39 -5.49
CA LEU A 55 12.32 4.15 -4.26
C LEU A 55 11.38 5.33 -4.53
N CYS A 56 10.77 5.84 -3.46
CA CYS A 56 9.91 7.01 -3.57
C CYS A 56 10.66 8.22 -4.10
N GLU A 57 9.96 9.09 -4.84
CA GLU A 57 10.55 10.32 -5.39
C GLU A 57 10.80 11.35 -4.30
N ASN A 58 9.96 11.39 -3.26
CA ASN A 58 10.15 12.29 -2.14
C ASN A 58 11.47 11.99 -1.44
N GLN A 59 12.32 13.01 -1.29
CA GLN A 59 13.68 12.82 -0.77
C GLN A 59 13.72 12.27 0.64
N ARG A 60 12.81 12.66 1.52
CA ARG A 60 12.76 12.14 2.88
C ARG A 60 12.42 10.67 2.90
N LEU A 61 11.39 10.29 2.17
CA LEU A 61 10.95 8.88 2.11
C LEU A 61 12.00 8.03 1.44
N ARG A 62 12.64 8.54 0.40
CA ARG A 62 13.74 7.86 -0.27
C ARG A 62 14.92 7.63 0.65
N ALA A 63 15.27 8.63 1.45
CA ALA A 63 16.37 8.50 2.42
C ALA A 63 16.07 7.48 3.50
N LEU A 64 14.79 7.27 3.83
CA LEU A 64 14.35 6.26 4.78
C LEU A 64 14.18 4.88 4.14
N GLY A 65 14.44 4.75 2.85
CA GLY A 65 14.37 3.47 2.16
C GLY A 65 12.99 3.05 1.71
N TYR A 66 12.04 3.98 1.65
CA TYR A 66 10.67 3.64 1.24
C TYR A 66 10.54 3.49 -0.26
N HIS A 67 9.84 2.46 -0.64
CA HIS A 67 9.38 2.18 -2.00
C HIS A 67 7.88 2.45 -2.10
N ARG A 68 7.42 2.67 -3.31
CA ARG A 68 6.00 2.85 -3.57
C ARG A 68 5.53 1.81 -4.59
N ILE A 69 4.38 1.20 -4.33
CA ILE A 69 3.69 0.38 -5.31
C ILE A 69 2.23 0.84 -5.41
N ASN A 70 1.79 1.09 -6.64
CA ASN A 70 0.39 1.43 -6.89
C ASN A 70 -0.43 0.14 -6.97
N PHE A 71 -1.69 0.19 -6.51
CA PHE A 71 -2.63 -0.90 -6.76
C PHE A 71 -2.76 -1.10 -8.27
N LEU A 72 -3.05 -2.31 -8.70
CA LEU A 72 -3.05 -2.65 -10.12
C LEU A 72 -4.20 -2.00 -10.88
N ARG A 73 -5.36 -1.79 -10.22
CA ARG A 73 -6.60 -1.36 -10.89
C ARG A 73 -7.27 -0.14 -10.24
N HIS A 74 -6.84 0.27 -9.05
CA HIS A 74 -7.47 1.36 -8.31
C HIS A 74 -6.43 2.42 -7.93
N ARG A 75 -6.92 3.60 -7.55
CA ARG A 75 -6.05 4.75 -7.25
C ARG A 75 -5.55 4.75 -5.82
N TYR A 76 -5.15 3.60 -5.32
CA TYR A 76 -4.48 3.49 -4.03
C TYR A 76 -3.04 3.11 -4.26
N PHE A 77 -2.20 3.42 -3.29
CA PHE A 77 -0.83 2.97 -3.32
C PHE A 77 -0.35 2.65 -1.91
N MET A 78 0.70 1.86 -1.85
CA MET A 78 1.30 1.44 -0.60
C MET A 78 2.73 1.93 -0.53
N LEU A 79 3.14 2.36 0.67
CA LEU A 79 4.53 2.63 0.97
C LEU A 79 5.08 1.49 1.78
N TYR A 80 6.21 0.95 1.35
CA TYR A 80 6.82 -0.18 2.00
C TYR A 80 8.34 -0.04 2.07
N ARG A 81 8.92 -0.75 3.02
CA ARG A 81 10.36 -0.86 3.19
C ARG A 81 10.75 -2.33 3.19
N ILE A 82 11.98 -2.62 2.85
CA ILE A 82 12.49 -3.98 2.80
C ILE A 82 13.59 -4.12 3.85
N GLU A 83 13.45 -5.11 4.72
CA GLU A 83 14.49 -5.49 5.66
C GLU A 83 14.82 -6.96 5.40
N GLU A 84 16.02 -7.20 4.87
CA GLU A 84 16.45 -8.52 4.41
C GLU A 84 15.51 -9.04 3.33
N LYS A 85 14.72 -10.08 3.61
CA LYS A 85 13.76 -10.63 2.66
C LYS A 85 12.32 -10.38 3.10
N THR A 86 12.11 -9.46 4.02
CA THR A 86 10.79 -9.11 4.51
C THR A 86 10.40 -7.72 4.02
N VAL A 87 9.21 -7.64 3.45
CA VAL A 87 8.60 -6.38 3.02
C VAL A 87 7.62 -5.97 4.11
N PHE A 88 7.79 -4.76 4.64
CA PHE A 88 6.89 -4.18 5.63
C PHE A 88 6.08 -3.08 4.95
N ILE A 89 4.78 -3.27 4.84
CA ILE A 89 3.87 -2.25 4.32
C ILE A 89 3.47 -1.39 5.50
N ASP A 90 3.95 -0.15 5.52
CA ASP A 90 3.73 0.73 6.66
C ASP A 90 2.48 1.60 6.51
N ASN A 91 2.12 1.98 5.28
CA ASN A 91 0.96 2.84 5.06
C ASN A 91 0.33 2.56 3.71
N ILE A 92 -0.98 2.83 3.62
CA ILE A 92 -1.75 2.76 2.38
C ILE A 92 -2.48 4.08 2.23
N PHE A 93 -2.38 4.66 1.03
CA PHE A 93 -2.97 5.98 0.73
C PHE A 93 -3.79 5.93 -0.54
N HIS A 94 -4.75 6.83 -0.63
CA HIS A 94 -5.39 7.16 -1.89
C HIS A 94 -4.55 8.22 -2.60
N GLU A 95 -4.47 8.20 -3.92
CA GLU A 95 -3.64 9.13 -4.69
C GLU A 95 -3.96 10.61 -4.45
N LEU A 96 -5.17 10.92 -4.01
CA LEU A 96 -5.57 12.30 -3.74
C LEU A 96 -5.18 12.80 -2.35
N GLN A 97 -4.61 11.94 -1.50
CA GLN A 97 -4.16 12.34 -0.17
C GLN A 97 -2.76 12.93 -0.22
N ASP A 98 -2.51 13.90 0.67
CA ASP A 98 -1.18 14.49 0.84
C ASP A 98 -0.36 13.59 1.77
N TYR A 99 0.11 12.48 1.23
CA TYR A 99 0.80 11.46 2.01
C TYR A 99 2.16 11.93 2.53
N GLU A 100 2.80 12.84 1.82
CA GLU A 100 4.14 13.32 2.19
C GLU A 100 4.13 14.00 3.55
N ASN A 101 3.10 14.78 3.83
CA ASN A 101 2.95 15.44 5.13
C ASN A 101 2.51 14.47 6.22
N LYS A 102 1.79 13.41 5.87
CA LYS A 102 1.32 12.41 6.84
C LYS A 102 2.40 11.46 7.30
N MET A 103 3.45 11.29 6.52
CA MET A 103 4.54 10.38 6.84
C MET A 103 5.65 11.01 7.70
N ILE A 104 5.50 12.25 8.04
CA ILE A 104 6.54 13.00 8.79
C ILE A 104 6.29 12.95 10.28
#